data_2949e8d5859b25a6465b231b202987ff
#
_entry.id   2949e8d5859b25a6465b231b202987ff
#
_cell.length_a   1.000
_cell.length_b   1.000
_cell.length_c   1.000
_cell.angle_alpha   90.00
_cell.angle_beta   90.00
_cell.angle_gamma   90.00
#
_symmetry.space_group_name_H-M   'P 1'
#
loop_
_entity.id
_entity.type
_entity.pdbx_description
1 polymer ?
#
loop_
_entity_poly.entity_id
_entity_poly.type
_entity_poly.pdbx_seq_one_letter_code
_entity_poly.pdbx_strand_id
1 'polypeptide(L)'
;MATFNVLVATELNNLDEALESELCLRLEEACFERIPTLKHAWEITLDAPDESEAKNDAIEKFVNVCRTYPFELKMLVHAGGGQILRRKKTFEP
;
A
#
# COMPACT_ATOMS: atom_id res chain seq x y z
N MET A 1 6.81 18.40 11.89
CA MET A 1 6.28 17.27 11.10
C MET A 1 5.33 16.42 11.92
N ALA A 2 4.35 15.86 11.29
CA ALA A 2 3.41 14.95 11.93
C ALA A 2 3.56 13.54 11.35
N THR A 3 3.15 12.54 12.12
CA THR A 3 3.17 11.15 11.70
C THR A 3 1.82 10.81 11.08
N PHE A 4 1.83 10.24 9.89
CA PHE A 4 0.62 9.83 9.18
C PHE A 4 0.66 8.33 8.87
N ASN A 5 -0.50 7.69 9.01
CA ASN A 5 -0.70 6.35 8.52
C ASN A 5 -1.32 6.44 7.13
N VAL A 6 -0.65 5.89 6.14
CA VAL A 6 -1.07 5.97 4.75
C VAL A 6 -1.55 4.60 4.29
N LEU A 7 -2.78 4.54 3.82
CA LEU A 7 -3.37 3.35 3.23
C LEU A 7 -3.19 3.41 1.72
N VAL A 8 -2.66 2.34 1.15
CA VAL A 8 -2.52 2.17 -0.30
C VAL A 8 -3.30 0.93 -0.70
N ALA A 9 -4.42 1.13 -1.36
CA ALA A 9 -5.22 0.04 -1.91
C ALA A 9 -4.92 -0.07 -3.40
N THR A 10 -4.59 -1.26 -3.86
CA THR A 10 -4.11 -1.46 -5.23
C THR A 10 -4.86 -2.53 -5.97
N GLU A 11 -4.84 -2.43 -7.29
CA GLU A 11 -5.25 -3.47 -8.19
C GLU A 11 -4.05 -3.76 -9.11
N LEU A 12 -3.57 -5.00 -9.08
CA LEU A 12 -2.39 -5.42 -9.83
C LEU A 12 -2.84 -6.33 -10.97
N ASN A 13 -2.93 -5.76 -12.17
CA ASN A 13 -3.39 -6.47 -13.35
C ASN A 13 -2.24 -7.01 -14.19
N ASN A 14 -2.39 -8.24 -14.67
CA ASN A 14 -1.41 -8.89 -15.56
C ASN A 14 -0.06 -9.20 -14.89
N LEU A 15 -0.06 -9.33 -13.57
CA LEU A 15 1.14 -9.70 -12.82
C LEU A 15 1.06 -11.18 -12.47
N ASP A 16 2.07 -11.95 -12.87
CA ASP A 16 2.07 -13.36 -12.54
C ASP A 16 2.43 -13.59 -11.06
N GLU A 17 2.06 -14.77 -10.58
CA GLU A 17 2.14 -15.12 -9.16
C GLU A 17 3.56 -15.07 -8.58
N ALA A 18 4.55 -15.46 -9.36
CA ALA A 18 5.95 -15.44 -8.93
C ALA A 18 6.44 -13.99 -8.78
N LEU A 19 6.11 -13.14 -9.75
CA LEU A 19 6.46 -11.72 -9.70
C LEU A 19 5.69 -11.00 -8.60
N GLU A 20 4.45 -11.37 -8.35
CA GLU A 20 3.65 -10.81 -7.26
C GLU A 20 4.30 -11.09 -5.91
N SER A 21 4.76 -12.31 -5.68
CA SER A 21 5.44 -12.69 -4.44
C SER A 21 6.72 -11.89 -4.23
N GLU A 22 7.50 -11.71 -5.29
CA GLU A 22 8.71 -10.91 -5.25
C GLU A 22 8.40 -9.44 -4.96
N LEU A 23 7.38 -8.89 -5.61
CA LEU A 23 6.95 -7.53 -5.40
C LEU A 23 6.52 -7.29 -3.95
N CYS A 24 5.78 -8.23 -3.37
CA CYS A 24 5.36 -8.15 -1.97
C CYS A 24 6.55 -8.08 -1.03
N LEU A 25 7.58 -8.88 -1.26
CA LEU A 25 8.80 -8.83 -0.45
C LEU A 25 9.51 -7.49 -0.57
N ARG A 26 9.58 -6.94 -1.76
CA ARG A 26 10.20 -5.63 -1.96
C ARG A 26 9.42 -4.50 -1.30
N LEU A 27 8.11 -4.57 -1.31
CA LEU A 27 7.27 -3.59 -0.61
C LEU A 27 7.49 -3.66 0.90
N GLU A 28 7.62 -4.87 1.44
CA GLU A 28 7.93 -5.05 2.86
C GLU A 28 9.31 -4.47 3.21
N GLU A 29 10.30 -4.66 2.36
CA GLU A 29 11.62 -4.05 2.53
C GLU A 29 11.58 -2.52 2.50
N ALA A 30 10.62 -1.95 1.76
CA ALA A 30 10.39 -0.51 1.70
C ALA A 30 9.48 0.00 2.83
N CYS A 31 9.24 -0.81 3.85
CA CYS A 31 8.44 -0.49 5.05
C CYS A 31 6.93 -0.45 4.83
N PHE A 32 6.43 -0.98 3.73
CA PHE A 32 5.01 -1.18 3.57
C PHE A 32 4.57 -2.44 4.30
N GLU A 33 3.51 -2.35 5.08
CA GLU A 33 2.92 -3.49 5.74
C GLU A 33 1.66 -3.92 5.02
N ARG A 34 1.61 -5.19 4.64
CA ARG A 34 0.43 -5.74 3.99
C ARG A 34 -0.71 -5.85 5.00
N ILE A 35 -1.90 -5.44 4.57
CA ILE A 35 -3.09 -5.57 5.41
C ILE A 35 -3.58 -7.01 5.32
N PRO A 36 -3.57 -7.78 6.44
CA PRO A 36 -3.84 -9.23 6.38
C PRO A 36 -5.21 -9.62 5.86
N THR A 37 -6.18 -8.72 5.98
CA THR A 37 -7.56 -8.98 5.56
C THR A 37 -7.83 -8.66 4.09
N LEU A 38 -6.86 -8.02 3.42
CA LEU A 38 -7.01 -7.59 2.03
C LEU A 38 -5.80 -8.04 1.22
N LYS A 39 -6.03 -8.56 0.04
CA LYS A 39 -4.97 -9.16 -0.77
C LYS A 39 -3.94 -8.15 -1.29
N HIS A 40 -4.39 -7.00 -1.76
CA HIS A 40 -3.51 -6.00 -2.39
C HIS A 40 -3.66 -4.62 -1.73
N ALA A 41 -3.74 -4.59 -0.42
CA ALA A 41 -3.78 -3.35 0.34
C ALA A 41 -2.62 -3.30 1.32
N TRP A 42 -2.05 -2.13 1.48
CA TRP A 42 -0.83 -1.88 2.22
C TRP A 42 -0.97 -0.64 3.07
N GLU A 43 -0.21 -0.56 4.14
CA GLU A 43 -0.10 0.66 4.91
C GLU A 43 1.36 0.98 5.20
N ILE A 44 1.65 2.25 5.34
CA ILE A 44 2.97 2.73 5.73
C ILE A 44 2.81 3.91 6.67
N THR A 45 3.69 4.00 7.66
CA THR A 45 3.71 5.13 8.58
C THR A 45 4.84 6.06 8.17
N LEU A 46 4.51 7.32 7.92
CA LEU A 46 5.46 8.32 7.44
C LEU A 46 5.34 9.60 8.25
N ASP A 47 6.49 10.26 8.45
CA ASP A 47 6.53 11.62 8.96
C ASP A 47 6.51 12.58 7.78
N ALA A 48 5.62 13.55 7.82
CA ALA A 48 5.46 14.53 6.76
C ALA A 48 4.90 15.84 7.32
N PRO A 49 5.08 16.96 6.61
CA PRO A 49 4.51 18.23 7.06
C PRO A 49 2.99 18.28 7.00
N ASP A 50 2.38 17.57 6.04
CA ASP A 50 0.92 17.50 5.90
C ASP A 50 0.48 16.19 5.21
N GLU A 51 -0.84 15.96 5.15
CA GLU A 51 -1.41 14.76 4.53
C GLU A 51 -1.06 14.62 3.05
N SER A 52 -1.03 15.73 2.34
CA SER A 52 -0.73 15.74 0.91
C SER A 52 0.68 15.21 0.63
N GLU A 53 1.63 15.69 1.41
CA GLU A 53 3.03 15.25 1.31
C GLU A 53 3.17 13.77 1.72
N ALA A 54 2.47 13.34 2.76
CA ALA A 54 2.49 11.95 3.19
C ALA A 54 1.97 11.02 2.08
N LYS A 55 0.87 11.39 1.42
CA LYS A 55 0.33 10.62 0.30
C LYS A 55 1.31 10.58 -0.87
N ASN A 56 1.89 11.71 -1.22
CA ASN A 56 2.85 11.79 -2.32
C ASN A 56 4.09 10.94 -2.06
N ASP A 57 4.61 10.97 -0.84
CA ASP A 57 5.75 10.15 -0.45
C ASP A 57 5.44 8.66 -0.55
N ALA A 58 4.26 8.25 -0.08
CA ALA A 58 3.84 6.86 -0.16
C ALA A 58 3.69 6.41 -1.62
N ILE A 59 3.07 7.23 -2.46
CA ILE A 59 2.90 6.93 -3.89
C ILE A 59 4.26 6.78 -4.56
N GLU A 60 5.17 7.71 -4.32
CA GLU A 60 6.51 7.67 -4.91
C GLU A 60 7.27 6.41 -4.51
N LYS A 61 7.26 6.06 -3.23
CA LYS A 61 7.90 4.85 -2.73
C LYS A 61 7.30 3.58 -3.35
N PHE A 62 5.98 3.52 -3.42
CA PHE A 62 5.29 2.37 -3.98
C PHE A 62 5.59 2.22 -5.48
N VAL A 63 5.48 3.30 -6.23
CA VAL A 63 5.75 3.32 -7.67
C VAL A 63 7.21 2.93 -7.95
N ASN A 64 8.15 3.40 -7.15
CA ASN A 64 9.56 3.06 -7.33
C ASN A 64 9.81 1.56 -7.19
N VAL A 65 9.14 0.90 -6.26
CA VAL A 65 9.22 -0.56 -6.11
C VAL A 65 8.62 -1.26 -7.32
N CYS A 66 7.49 -0.76 -7.83
CA CYS A 66 6.75 -1.38 -8.93
C CYS A 66 7.37 -1.15 -10.31
N ARG A 67 8.24 -0.17 -10.44
CA ARG A 67 8.72 0.35 -11.74
C ARG A 67 9.36 -0.70 -12.66
N THR A 68 9.95 -1.74 -12.10
CA THR A 68 10.65 -2.76 -12.87
C THR A 68 9.77 -3.94 -13.28
N TYR A 69 8.50 -3.93 -12.90
CA TYR A 69 7.58 -5.04 -13.15
C TYR A 69 6.61 -4.72 -14.29
N PRO A 70 6.38 -5.67 -15.21
CA PRO A 70 5.48 -5.44 -16.36
C PRO A 70 4.02 -5.70 -15.97
N PHE A 71 3.34 -4.70 -15.42
CA PHE A 71 1.93 -4.83 -15.07
C PHE A 71 1.23 -3.46 -15.04
N GLU A 72 -0.08 -3.49 -14.99
CA GLU A 72 -0.88 -2.30 -14.83
C GLU A 72 -1.21 -2.10 -13.34
N LEU A 73 -0.87 -0.93 -12.82
CA LEU A 73 -1.12 -0.57 -11.43
C LEU A 73 -2.25 0.45 -11.33
N LYS A 74 -3.24 0.13 -10.53
CA LYS A 74 -4.26 1.09 -10.12
C LYS A 74 -4.19 1.20 -8.60
N MET A 75 -4.23 2.41 -8.07
CA MET A 75 -4.12 2.61 -6.64
C MET A 75 -5.05 3.69 -6.11
N LEU A 76 -5.48 3.50 -4.88
CA LEU A 76 -6.22 4.47 -4.09
C LEU A 76 -5.42 4.73 -2.84
N VAL A 77 -5.17 5.99 -2.51
CA VAL A 77 -4.32 6.37 -1.40
C VAL A 77 -5.08 7.29 -0.44
N HIS A 78 -5.02 6.96 0.84
CA HIS A 78 -5.62 7.77 1.90
C HIS A 78 -4.63 7.93 3.03
N ALA A 79 -4.54 9.13 3.59
CA ALA A 79 -3.65 9.42 4.72
C ALA A 79 -4.43 10.03 5.87
N GLY A 80 -4.07 9.65 7.09
CA GLY A 80 -4.66 10.20 8.30
C GLY A 80 -3.68 10.14 9.46
N GLY A 81 -3.95 10.94 10.49
CA GLY A 81 -3.14 10.97 11.71
C GLY A 81 -3.53 9.89 12.72
N GLY A 82 -4.62 9.19 12.49
CA GLY A 82 -5.11 8.14 13.37
C GLY A 82 -4.80 6.74 12.87
N GLN A 83 -5.15 5.77 13.69
CA GLN A 83 -4.99 4.38 13.33
C GLN A 83 -6.00 3.97 12.26
N ILE A 84 -5.53 3.23 11.26
CA ILE A 84 -6.41 2.68 10.22
C ILE A 84 -7.20 1.52 10.80
N LEU A 85 -8.53 1.59 10.66
CA LEU A 85 -9.41 0.51 11.11
C LEU A 85 -9.50 -0.57 10.04
N ARG A 86 -9.37 -1.81 10.49
CA ARG A 86 -9.49 -2.99 9.63
C ARG A 86 -10.68 -3.81 10.06
N ARG A 87 -11.45 -4.26 9.09
CA ARG A 87 -12.62 -5.10 9.35
C ARG A 87 -12.65 -6.27 8.39
N LYS A 88 -12.95 -7.43 8.95
CA LYS A 88 -13.23 -8.62 8.16
C LYS A 88 -14.60 -9.12 8.57
N LYS A 89 -15.45 -9.38 7.61
CA LYS A 89 -16.77 -9.94 7.88
C LYS A 89 -17.07 -11.05 6.89
N THR A 90 -17.48 -12.20 7.41
CA THR A 90 -17.87 -13.34 6.60
C THR A 90 -19.38 -13.49 6.68
N PHE A 91 -20.02 -13.59 5.51
CA PHE A 91 -21.46 -13.83 5.42
C PHE A 91 -21.67 -15.29 5.00
N GLU A 92 -22.46 -16.01 5.76
CA GLU A 92 -22.79 -17.39 5.43
C GLU A 92 -24.28 -17.50 5.09
N PRO A 93 -24.63 -18.35 4.11
CA PRO A 93 -26.02 -18.54 3.73
C PRO A 93 -26.84 -19.23 4.82
#